data_1065663b19dc5db317281611e8610ab9
#
_entry.id   1065663b19dc5db317281611e8610ab9
#
_cell.length_a   1.000
_cell.length_b   1.000
_cell.length_c   1.000
_cell.angle_alpha   90.00
_cell.angle_beta   90.00
_cell.angle_gamma   90.00
#
_symmetry.space_group_name_H-M   'P 1'
#
loop_
_entity.id
_entity.type
_entity.pdbx_description
1 polymer ?
#
loop_
_entity_poly.entity_id
_entity_poly.type
_entity_poly.pdbx_seq_one_letter_code
_entity_poly.pdbx_strand_id
1 'polypeptide(L)'
;MGEKVVNLQDVSIWTESFGNATNVPVLLIMGASVQSIYWNDAFIEKLVAANRFVIRFDNRDTGKSSSFDFATHPYTLDDMTTDAIGVLDAYTLSAAHIVGLSMGGMISQLLMANYRDRVKTAGLFLTSPLSGAGGSAEKDDEVTQLSAADLPGPDAAWVARATTWQATVANTREEKIQKRVDSLAMMVGPKEPFDLDSKRALATREYDRATNYDANENHSLAIAISHPGDRRSLLKKVDVPTLVVHGTNDPILPYPHGVALAETIPGATLHTLEGVGHDFDERHFDDVTQRLLALQNTVG
;
A
#
# COMPACT_ATOMS: atom_id res chain seq x y z
N MET A 1 -7.70 2.22 21.91
CA MET A 1 -6.43 1.86 21.26
C MET A 1 -6.04 0.47 21.73
N GLY A 2 -5.71 -0.41 20.82
CA GLY A 2 -5.29 -1.75 21.21
C GLY A 2 -4.61 -2.52 20.09
N GLU A 3 -3.54 -3.23 20.46
CA GLU A 3 -2.93 -4.23 19.60
C GLU A 3 -3.73 -5.53 19.70
N LYS A 4 -3.87 -6.24 18.60
CA LYS A 4 -4.53 -7.54 18.52
C LYS A 4 -3.83 -8.40 17.48
N VAL A 5 -3.61 -9.67 17.78
CA VAL A 5 -3.23 -10.67 16.77
C VAL A 5 -4.50 -11.36 16.29
N VAL A 6 -4.72 -11.30 14.99
CA VAL A 6 -5.82 -11.98 14.30
C VAL A 6 -5.27 -13.28 13.73
N ASN A 7 -5.77 -14.41 14.24
CA ASN A 7 -5.41 -15.73 13.74
C ASN A 7 -6.40 -16.12 12.64
N LEU A 8 -5.93 -16.16 11.42
CA LEU A 8 -6.61 -16.70 10.27
C LEU A 8 -6.17 -18.16 10.05
N GLN A 9 -6.67 -18.82 9.00
CA GLN A 9 -6.43 -20.26 8.82
C GLN A 9 -4.93 -20.61 8.83
N ASP A 10 -4.12 -19.89 8.03
CA ASP A 10 -2.70 -20.21 7.81
C ASP A 10 -1.75 -19.07 8.21
N VAL A 11 -2.29 -17.95 8.69
CA VAL A 11 -1.52 -16.74 8.99
C VAL A 11 -2.02 -16.06 10.25
N SER A 12 -1.11 -15.54 11.05
CA SER A 12 -1.40 -14.62 12.15
C SER A 12 -1.05 -13.20 11.73
N ILE A 13 -2.03 -12.31 11.73
CA ILE A 13 -1.89 -10.91 11.33
C ILE A 13 -1.90 -10.01 12.57
N TRP A 14 -0.84 -9.27 12.79
CA TRP A 14 -0.81 -8.23 13.82
C TRP A 14 -1.58 -7.01 13.36
N THR A 15 -2.42 -6.49 14.24
CA THR A 15 -3.25 -5.31 13.98
C THR A 15 -3.16 -4.33 15.14
N GLU A 16 -3.37 -3.05 14.83
CA GLU A 16 -3.53 -2.00 15.83
C GLU A 16 -4.71 -1.11 15.47
N SER A 17 -5.53 -0.76 16.48
CA SER A 17 -6.74 0.03 16.29
C SER A 17 -6.74 1.31 17.11
N PHE A 18 -7.34 2.37 16.55
CA PHE A 18 -7.36 3.72 17.07
C PHE A 18 -8.78 4.30 17.01
N GLY A 19 -9.13 5.11 18.00
CA GLY A 19 -10.45 5.72 18.08
C GLY A 19 -11.49 4.80 18.73
N ASN A 20 -12.77 5.18 18.61
CA ASN A 20 -13.88 4.42 19.18
C ASN A 20 -14.39 3.38 18.17
N ALA A 21 -14.53 2.13 18.59
CA ALA A 21 -14.99 1.03 17.74
C ALA A 21 -16.43 1.21 17.19
N THR A 22 -17.22 2.12 17.75
CA THR A 22 -18.56 2.48 17.22
C THR A 22 -18.52 3.52 16.11
N ASN A 23 -17.35 4.12 15.85
CA ASN A 23 -17.17 5.09 14.78
C ASN A 23 -17.05 4.39 13.42
N VAL A 24 -17.11 5.19 12.35
CA VAL A 24 -17.01 4.72 10.97
C VAL A 24 -15.62 4.09 10.73
N PRO A 25 -15.54 2.80 10.30
CA PRO A 25 -14.28 2.10 10.18
C PRO A 25 -13.47 2.50 8.95
N VAL A 26 -12.15 2.62 9.15
CA VAL A 26 -11.14 2.81 8.10
C VAL A 26 -10.06 1.75 8.26
N LEU A 27 -9.79 0.98 7.22
CA LEU A 27 -8.70 0.02 7.15
C LEU A 27 -7.55 0.59 6.32
N LEU A 28 -6.36 0.64 6.90
CA LEU A 28 -5.13 1.11 6.27
C LEU A 28 -4.25 -0.07 5.86
N ILE A 29 -3.98 -0.21 4.55
CA ILE A 29 -3.19 -1.29 3.96
C ILE A 29 -1.87 -0.72 3.46
N MET A 30 -0.76 -1.16 4.04
CA MET A 30 0.57 -0.63 3.74
C MET A 30 1.18 -1.27 2.48
N GLY A 31 2.20 -0.60 1.92
CA GLY A 31 2.95 -1.00 0.74
C GLY A 31 3.87 -2.19 0.97
N ALA A 32 4.56 -2.59 -0.10
CA ALA A 32 5.48 -3.72 -0.10
C ALA A 32 6.69 -3.49 0.80
N SER A 33 7.12 -4.55 1.47
CA SER A 33 8.36 -4.61 2.24
C SER A 33 8.48 -3.63 3.41
N VAL A 34 7.38 -2.98 3.80
CA VAL A 34 7.31 -2.08 4.96
C VAL A 34 6.16 -2.44 5.88
N GLN A 35 6.32 -2.08 7.15
CA GLN A 35 5.34 -2.39 8.20
C GLN A 35 4.26 -1.32 8.29
N SER A 36 3.14 -1.67 8.90
CA SER A 36 2.00 -0.74 9.08
C SER A 36 2.33 0.53 9.86
N ILE A 37 3.42 0.56 10.62
CA ILE A 37 3.90 1.76 11.32
C ILE A 37 4.34 2.90 10.39
N TYR A 38 4.48 2.64 9.09
CA TYR A 38 4.70 3.67 8.07
C TYR A 38 3.41 4.48 7.77
N TRP A 39 2.25 3.99 8.16
CA TRP A 39 1.10 4.86 8.38
C TRP A 39 1.36 5.70 9.62
N ASN A 40 1.85 6.93 9.42
CA ASN A 40 2.26 7.84 10.48
C ASN A 40 1.13 8.08 11.48
N ASP A 41 1.47 8.06 12.77
CA ASP A 41 0.48 8.23 13.85
C ASP A 41 -0.25 9.59 13.73
N ALA A 42 0.44 10.66 13.26
CA ALA A 42 -0.19 11.97 13.03
C ALA A 42 -1.27 11.93 11.92
N PHE A 43 -1.10 11.11 10.86
CA PHE A 43 -2.16 10.90 9.87
C PHE A 43 -3.36 10.15 10.47
N ILE A 44 -3.09 9.11 11.27
CA ILE A 44 -4.12 8.35 11.97
C ILE A 44 -4.90 9.23 12.94
N GLU A 45 -4.21 10.09 13.70
CA GLU A 45 -4.83 11.02 14.65
C GLU A 45 -5.81 11.98 13.96
N LYS A 46 -5.52 12.45 12.75
CA LYS A 46 -6.45 13.28 11.97
C LYS A 46 -7.74 12.53 11.60
N LEU A 47 -7.64 11.27 11.22
CA LEU A 47 -8.82 10.43 10.95
C LEU A 47 -9.62 10.16 12.23
N VAL A 48 -8.94 9.87 13.35
CA VAL A 48 -9.59 9.65 14.65
C VAL A 48 -10.29 10.91 15.14
N ALA A 49 -9.66 12.08 14.99
CA ALA A 49 -10.28 13.38 15.33
C ALA A 49 -11.55 13.66 14.51
N ALA A 50 -11.65 13.08 13.31
CA ALA A 50 -12.84 13.13 12.45
C ALA A 50 -13.83 11.98 12.72
N ASN A 51 -13.79 11.37 13.90
CA ASN A 51 -14.65 10.26 14.31
C ASN A 51 -14.53 9.03 13.40
N ARG A 52 -13.30 8.64 13.04
CA ARG A 52 -13.04 7.37 12.38
C ARG A 52 -12.48 6.35 13.38
N PHE A 53 -12.88 5.09 13.20
CA PHE A 53 -12.25 3.95 13.84
C PHE A 53 -11.21 3.39 12.88
N VAL A 54 -9.94 3.65 13.15
CA VAL A 54 -8.84 3.34 12.23
C VAL A 54 -8.18 2.04 12.65
N ILE A 55 -7.96 1.15 11.68
CA ILE A 55 -7.22 -0.10 11.87
C ILE A 55 -6.05 -0.09 10.88
N ARG A 56 -4.83 -0.31 11.37
CA ARG A 56 -3.67 -0.67 10.57
C ARG A 56 -3.21 -2.08 10.93
N PHE A 57 -2.61 -2.78 9.98
CA PHE A 57 -2.11 -4.13 10.21
C PHE A 57 -0.80 -4.36 9.44
N ASP A 58 0.06 -5.19 10.00
CA ASP A 58 1.24 -5.66 9.30
C ASP A 58 0.81 -6.73 8.30
N ASN A 59 1.11 -6.54 7.02
CA ASN A 59 0.94 -7.60 6.03
C ASN A 59 1.77 -8.83 6.43
N ARG A 60 1.39 -10.03 5.95
CA ARG A 60 2.25 -11.21 6.09
C ARG A 60 3.69 -10.88 5.69
N ASP A 61 4.69 -11.51 6.29
CA ASP A 61 6.11 -11.26 6.08
C ASP A 61 6.63 -9.89 6.54
N THR A 62 5.81 -9.10 7.23
CA THR A 62 6.28 -7.85 7.84
C THR A 62 5.93 -7.75 9.32
N GLY A 63 6.76 -7.02 10.05
CA GLY A 63 6.50 -6.63 11.44
C GLY A 63 6.31 -7.79 12.39
N LYS A 64 5.14 -7.82 13.02
CA LYS A 64 4.77 -8.83 14.01
C LYS A 64 3.81 -9.91 13.42
N SER A 65 3.50 -9.85 12.14
CA SER A 65 2.72 -10.87 11.43
C SER A 65 3.55 -12.10 11.10
N SER A 66 2.88 -13.20 10.72
CA SER A 66 3.55 -14.44 10.31
C SER A 66 4.48 -14.24 9.13
N SER A 67 5.60 -14.95 9.17
CA SER A 67 6.58 -15.00 8.08
C SER A 67 6.60 -16.38 7.44
N PHE A 68 6.85 -16.41 6.14
CA PHE A 68 6.84 -17.61 5.31
C PHE A 68 8.19 -17.85 4.64
N ASP A 69 8.53 -19.10 4.41
CA ASP A 69 9.50 -19.50 3.40
C ASP A 69 8.75 -19.49 2.05
N PHE A 70 9.00 -18.48 1.23
CA PHE A 70 8.27 -18.28 -0.03
C PHE A 70 8.46 -19.43 -1.02
N ALA A 71 9.61 -20.13 -0.97
CA ALA A 71 9.88 -21.25 -1.87
C ALA A 71 8.94 -22.44 -1.60
N THR A 72 8.53 -22.65 -0.35
CA THR A 72 7.66 -23.76 0.06
C THR A 72 6.22 -23.33 0.28
N HIS A 73 5.97 -22.06 0.56
CA HIS A 73 4.66 -21.48 0.82
C HIS A 73 4.50 -20.16 0.05
N PRO A 74 4.48 -20.22 -1.30
CA PRO A 74 4.24 -19.02 -2.10
C PRO A 74 2.82 -18.50 -1.87
N TYR A 75 2.66 -17.19 -1.97
CA TYR A 75 1.36 -16.51 -1.85
C TYR A 75 1.29 -15.35 -2.83
N THR A 76 0.09 -14.85 -3.06
CA THR A 76 -0.23 -13.82 -4.04
C THR A 76 -0.87 -12.60 -3.37
N LEU A 77 -1.15 -11.55 -4.15
CA LEU A 77 -1.96 -10.42 -3.70
C LEU A 77 -3.41 -10.83 -3.36
N ASP A 78 -3.94 -11.92 -3.95
CA ASP A 78 -5.27 -12.44 -3.59
C ASP A 78 -5.28 -13.04 -2.19
N ASP A 79 -4.21 -13.73 -1.79
CA ASP A 79 -4.05 -14.22 -0.42
C ASP A 79 -3.99 -13.06 0.57
N MET A 80 -3.22 -12.00 0.25
CA MET A 80 -3.13 -10.80 1.08
C MET A 80 -4.46 -10.01 1.11
N THR A 81 -5.25 -10.09 0.02
CA THR A 81 -6.60 -9.53 -0.01
C THR A 81 -7.53 -10.28 0.93
N THR A 82 -7.40 -11.61 0.98
CA THR A 82 -8.13 -12.46 1.93
C THR A 82 -7.72 -12.18 3.38
N ASP A 83 -6.44 -11.90 3.64
CA ASP A 83 -5.99 -11.46 4.96
C ASP A 83 -6.69 -10.17 5.40
N ALA A 84 -6.79 -9.18 4.51
CA ALA A 84 -7.48 -7.92 4.81
C ALA A 84 -8.98 -8.14 5.13
N ILE A 85 -9.64 -9.05 4.43
CA ILE A 85 -11.02 -9.48 4.75
C ILE A 85 -11.05 -10.14 6.14
N GLY A 86 -10.11 -11.04 6.43
CA GLY A 86 -10.01 -11.68 7.75
C GLY A 86 -9.79 -10.68 8.88
N VAL A 87 -9.06 -9.60 8.63
CA VAL A 87 -8.93 -8.49 9.60
C VAL A 87 -10.28 -7.82 9.83
N LEU A 88 -11.05 -7.47 8.78
CA LEU A 88 -12.39 -6.90 8.94
C LEU A 88 -13.32 -7.82 9.75
N ASP A 89 -13.30 -9.12 9.46
CA ASP A 89 -14.13 -10.13 10.16
C ASP A 89 -13.76 -10.24 11.63
N ALA A 90 -12.47 -10.22 11.95
CA ALA A 90 -12.00 -10.28 13.34
C ALA A 90 -12.38 -9.05 14.17
N TYR A 91 -12.65 -7.92 13.51
CA TYR A 91 -13.21 -6.70 14.13
C TYR A 91 -14.75 -6.63 14.03
N THR A 92 -15.39 -7.68 13.50
CA THR A 92 -16.86 -7.74 13.31
C THR A 92 -17.39 -6.58 12.44
N LEU A 93 -16.60 -6.18 11.45
CA LEU A 93 -16.93 -5.11 10.52
C LEU A 93 -17.49 -5.69 9.22
N SER A 94 -18.73 -5.35 8.89
CA SER A 94 -19.36 -5.77 7.63
C SER A 94 -18.71 -5.10 6.41
N ALA A 95 -18.29 -3.84 6.54
CA ALA A 95 -17.58 -3.08 5.52
C ALA A 95 -16.78 -1.93 6.15
N ALA A 96 -15.77 -1.43 5.42
CA ALA A 96 -14.94 -0.30 5.85
C ALA A 96 -14.60 0.63 4.67
N HIS A 97 -14.15 1.83 4.98
CA HIS A 97 -13.39 2.65 4.04
C HIS A 97 -11.97 2.07 3.97
N ILE A 98 -11.47 1.82 2.77
CA ILE A 98 -10.15 1.23 2.57
C ILE A 98 -9.19 2.30 2.07
N VAL A 99 -8.00 2.36 2.66
CA VAL A 99 -6.91 3.23 2.17
C VAL A 99 -5.68 2.37 1.99
N GLY A 100 -5.20 2.26 0.75
CA GLY A 100 -4.04 1.45 0.42
C GLY A 100 -2.93 2.26 -0.25
N LEU A 101 -1.68 2.06 0.21
CA LEU A 101 -0.50 2.69 -0.35
C LEU A 101 0.31 1.66 -1.14
N SER A 102 0.73 1.99 -2.39
CA SER A 102 1.59 1.16 -3.24
C SER A 102 1.00 -0.26 -3.42
N MET A 103 1.66 -1.32 -2.99
CA MET A 103 1.10 -2.69 -2.96
C MET A 103 -0.24 -2.73 -2.20
N GLY A 104 -0.38 -1.99 -1.10
CA GLY A 104 -1.67 -1.87 -0.39
C GLY A 104 -2.78 -1.30 -1.26
N GLY A 105 -2.44 -0.41 -2.19
CA GLY A 105 -3.37 0.07 -3.21
C GLY A 105 -3.74 -1.01 -4.24
N MET A 106 -2.81 -1.92 -4.58
CA MET A 106 -3.10 -3.08 -5.44
C MET A 106 -4.05 -4.06 -4.75
N ILE A 107 -3.83 -4.33 -3.46
CA ILE A 107 -4.74 -5.14 -2.62
C ILE A 107 -6.10 -4.46 -2.53
N SER A 108 -6.16 -3.14 -2.34
CA SER A 108 -7.41 -2.38 -2.30
C SER A 108 -8.20 -2.50 -3.61
N GLN A 109 -7.53 -2.51 -4.76
CA GLN A 109 -8.16 -2.72 -6.07
C GLN A 109 -8.80 -4.12 -6.16
N LEU A 110 -8.13 -5.16 -5.65
CA LEU A 110 -8.70 -6.52 -5.59
C LEU A 110 -9.88 -6.59 -4.60
N LEU A 111 -9.82 -5.89 -3.46
CA LEU A 111 -10.96 -5.76 -2.54
C LEU A 111 -12.15 -5.12 -3.24
N MET A 112 -11.94 -4.03 -3.98
CA MET A 112 -13.01 -3.33 -4.73
C MET A 112 -13.64 -4.24 -5.79
N ALA A 113 -12.84 -5.06 -6.47
CA ALA A 113 -13.31 -5.93 -7.55
C ALA A 113 -14.00 -7.20 -7.06
N ASN A 114 -13.43 -7.85 -6.03
CA ASN A 114 -13.82 -9.20 -5.62
C ASN A 114 -14.69 -9.22 -4.34
N TYR A 115 -14.65 -8.13 -3.55
CA TYR A 115 -15.35 -8.02 -2.26
C TYR A 115 -16.10 -6.69 -2.14
N ARG A 116 -16.85 -6.32 -3.19
CA ARG A 116 -17.53 -5.04 -3.33
C ARG A 116 -18.32 -4.61 -2.07
N ASP A 117 -19.04 -5.54 -1.49
CA ASP A 117 -19.90 -5.27 -0.32
C ASP A 117 -19.10 -4.98 0.97
N ARG A 118 -17.80 -5.26 0.95
CA ARG A 118 -16.89 -5.02 2.07
C ARG A 118 -16.19 -3.65 1.99
N VAL A 119 -16.34 -2.93 0.87
CA VAL A 119 -15.66 -1.66 0.60
C VAL A 119 -16.67 -0.52 0.46
N LYS A 120 -16.64 0.43 1.38
CA LYS A 120 -17.48 1.64 1.32
C LYS A 120 -16.93 2.66 0.33
N THR A 121 -15.66 3.04 0.50
CA THR A 121 -14.90 3.90 -0.42
C THR A 121 -13.45 3.43 -0.47
N ALA A 122 -12.70 3.83 -1.48
CA ALA A 122 -11.28 3.53 -1.60
C ALA A 122 -10.42 4.78 -1.75
N GLY A 123 -9.32 4.84 -1.00
CA GLY A 123 -8.18 5.73 -1.21
C GLY A 123 -7.02 4.93 -1.79
N LEU A 124 -6.61 5.23 -3.00
CA LEU A 124 -5.53 4.55 -3.72
C LEU A 124 -4.33 5.49 -3.81
N PHE A 125 -3.31 5.26 -2.97
CA PHE A 125 -2.16 6.16 -2.83
C PHE A 125 -0.93 5.58 -3.50
N LEU A 126 -0.27 6.38 -4.37
CA LEU A 126 1.03 6.05 -4.96
C LEU A 126 1.06 4.59 -5.47
N THR A 127 0.06 4.20 -6.26
CA THR A 127 -0.15 2.83 -6.69
C THR A 127 -0.40 2.71 -8.19
N SER A 128 -0.48 1.48 -8.68
CA SER A 128 -0.58 1.14 -10.10
C SER A 128 -1.73 0.17 -10.34
N PRO A 129 -2.40 0.23 -11.51
CA PRO A 129 -3.28 -0.84 -11.94
C PRO A 129 -2.53 -2.11 -12.37
N LEU A 130 -1.18 -2.04 -12.48
CA LEU A 130 -0.33 -3.16 -12.87
C LEU A 130 0.33 -3.81 -11.67
N SER A 131 0.59 -5.13 -11.74
CA SER A 131 1.48 -5.85 -10.86
C SER A 131 2.88 -5.90 -11.48
N GLY A 132 3.89 -5.40 -10.75
CA GLY A 132 5.26 -5.35 -11.21
C GLY A 132 5.60 -4.14 -12.11
N ALA A 133 6.90 -3.90 -12.25
CA ALA A 133 7.45 -2.87 -13.12
C ALA A 133 7.51 -3.40 -14.56
N GLY A 134 6.47 -3.16 -15.33
CA GLY A 134 6.41 -3.55 -16.73
C GLY A 134 6.15 -5.05 -16.90
N GLY A 135 4.93 -5.48 -16.61
CA GLY A 135 4.53 -6.87 -16.76
C GLY A 135 4.64 -7.34 -18.20
N SER A 136 5.26 -8.50 -18.40
CA SER A 136 5.05 -9.29 -19.61
C SER A 136 3.56 -9.66 -19.64
N ALA A 137 2.79 -8.96 -20.47
CA ALA A 137 1.41 -9.31 -20.71
C ALA A 137 1.40 -10.72 -21.34
N GLU A 138 0.95 -11.73 -20.60
CA GLU A 138 0.38 -12.89 -21.25
C GLU A 138 -0.88 -12.41 -21.98
N LYS A 139 -0.96 -12.79 -23.24
CA LYS A 139 -2.05 -12.44 -24.15
C LYS A 139 -3.29 -13.19 -23.73
N ASP A 140 -4.08 -12.60 -22.85
CA ASP A 140 -5.45 -13.07 -22.62
C ASP A 140 -6.44 -11.96 -23.02
N ASP A 141 -7.14 -12.33 -24.12
CA ASP A 141 -8.44 -11.86 -24.59
C ASP A 141 -8.68 -10.37 -24.94
N GLU A 142 -8.98 -10.22 -26.20
CA GLU A 142 -9.80 -9.30 -27.04
C GLU A 142 -10.30 -7.92 -26.52
N VAL A 143 -9.97 -7.42 -25.33
CA VAL A 143 -10.52 -6.15 -24.79
C VAL A 143 -9.45 -5.09 -24.46
N THR A 144 -8.21 -5.25 -24.86
CA THR A 144 -7.13 -4.35 -24.42
C THR A 144 -6.67 -3.42 -25.54
N GLN A 145 -7.28 -2.23 -25.62
CA GLN A 145 -6.68 -1.09 -26.38
C GLN A 145 -5.65 -0.29 -25.57
N LEU A 146 -5.40 -0.64 -24.30
CA LEU A 146 -4.33 -0.08 -23.48
C LEU A 146 -3.53 -1.26 -22.91
N SER A 147 -2.43 -1.64 -23.56
CA SER A 147 -1.57 -2.71 -23.06
C SER A 147 -0.78 -2.26 -21.81
N ALA A 148 -0.28 -3.22 -21.01
CA ALA A 148 0.65 -2.93 -19.93
C ALA A 148 1.89 -2.15 -20.45
N ALA A 149 2.20 -2.27 -21.76
CA ALA A 149 3.24 -1.54 -22.46
C ALA A 149 2.99 -0.01 -22.54
N ASP A 150 1.77 0.47 -22.26
CA ASP A 150 1.43 1.89 -22.39
C ASP A 150 1.75 2.71 -21.13
N LEU A 151 2.02 2.06 -20.00
CA LEU A 151 2.42 2.76 -18.77
C LEU A 151 3.94 2.67 -18.58
N PRO A 152 4.60 3.81 -18.26
CA PRO A 152 6.05 3.83 -18.14
C PRO A 152 6.52 2.96 -16.97
N GLY A 153 7.63 2.25 -17.17
CA GLY A 153 8.35 1.59 -16.09
C GLY A 153 8.95 2.60 -15.09
N PRO A 154 9.57 2.11 -14.01
CA PRO A 154 10.27 2.96 -13.05
C PRO A 154 11.33 3.84 -13.71
N ASP A 155 11.64 4.98 -13.08
CA ASP A 155 12.69 5.89 -13.53
C ASP A 155 14.05 5.16 -13.67
N ALA A 156 14.75 5.37 -14.79
CA ALA A 156 16.00 4.67 -15.09
C ALA A 156 17.11 4.97 -14.06
N ALA A 157 17.20 6.20 -13.54
CA ALA A 157 18.16 6.55 -12.52
C ALA A 157 17.80 5.90 -11.19
N TRP A 158 16.50 5.81 -10.87
CA TRP A 158 16.03 5.05 -9.71
C TRP A 158 16.37 3.57 -9.85
N VAL A 159 16.12 2.93 -10.99
CA VAL A 159 16.45 1.51 -11.27
C VAL A 159 17.94 1.26 -11.05
N ALA A 160 18.82 2.10 -11.56
CA ALA A 160 20.27 1.96 -11.37
C ALA A 160 20.65 2.03 -9.89
N ARG A 161 20.07 2.96 -9.11
CA ARG A 161 20.28 3.07 -7.66
C ARG A 161 19.73 1.87 -6.91
N ALA A 162 18.52 1.43 -7.25
CA ALA A 162 17.87 0.27 -6.63
C ALA A 162 18.65 -1.03 -6.89
N THR A 163 19.20 -1.22 -8.09
CA THR A 163 20.06 -2.36 -8.41
C THR A 163 21.31 -2.37 -7.52
N THR A 164 21.97 -1.23 -7.36
CA THR A 164 23.14 -1.10 -6.47
C THR A 164 22.74 -1.36 -5.01
N TRP A 165 21.63 -0.81 -4.56
CA TRP A 165 21.11 -0.99 -3.21
C TRP A 165 20.76 -2.47 -2.92
N GLN A 166 20.12 -3.17 -3.87
CA GLN A 166 19.80 -4.58 -3.75
C GLN A 166 21.06 -5.44 -3.61
N ALA A 167 22.11 -5.13 -4.38
CA ALA A 167 23.39 -5.84 -4.31
C ALA A 167 24.18 -5.55 -3.01
N THR A 168 23.79 -4.54 -2.24
CA THR A 168 24.45 -4.22 -0.98
C THR A 168 24.10 -5.25 0.09
N VAL A 169 25.11 -5.96 0.57
CA VAL A 169 24.97 -6.93 1.67
C VAL A 169 24.89 -6.17 3.00
N ALA A 170 23.92 -6.53 3.82
CA ALA A 170 23.73 -5.99 5.16
C ALA A 170 23.51 -7.14 6.14
N ASN A 171 24.51 -7.42 6.99
CA ASN A 171 24.51 -8.56 7.89
C ASN A 171 24.23 -8.16 9.35
N THR A 172 24.60 -6.95 9.73
CA THR A 172 24.38 -6.43 11.08
C THR A 172 23.10 -5.62 11.18
N ARG A 173 22.61 -5.45 12.41
CA ARG A 173 21.46 -4.58 12.71
C ARG A 173 21.66 -3.17 12.12
N GLU A 174 22.80 -2.57 12.35
CA GLU A 174 23.10 -1.19 11.90
C GLU A 174 23.16 -1.09 10.38
N GLU A 175 23.74 -2.08 9.70
CA GLU A 175 23.79 -2.14 8.24
C GLU A 175 22.37 -2.29 7.65
N LYS A 176 21.51 -3.13 8.25
CA LYS A 176 20.12 -3.30 7.81
C LYS A 176 19.30 -2.02 8.01
N ILE A 177 19.47 -1.35 9.14
CA ILE A 177 18.82 -0.04 9.40
C ILE A 177 19.32 0.99 8.38
N GLN A 178 20.64 1.08 8.14
CA GLN A 178 21.17 2.01 7.14
C GLN A 178 20.65 1.69 5.74
N LYS A 179 20.64 0.43 5.33
CA LYS A 179 20.07 -0.02 4.05
C LYS A 179 18.60 0.39 3.90
N ARG A 180 17.81 0.32 4.98
CA ARG A 180 16.42 0.82 4.98
C ARG A 180 16.36 2.34 4.81
N VAL A 181 17.19 3.09 5.51
CA VAL A 181 17.25 4.56 5.38
C VAL A 181 17.61 4.96 3.95
N ASP A 182 18.58 4.26 3.33
CA ASP A 182 18.98 4.51 1.95
C ASP A 182 17.83 4.21 0.97
N SER A 183 17.06 3.14 1.21
CA SER A 183 15.84 2.82 0.47
C SER A 183 14.81 3.96 0.56
N LEU A 184 14.52 4.45 1.76
CA LEU A 184 13.59 5.56 1.97
C LEU A 184 14.04 6.83 1.25
N ALA A 185 15.34 7.13 1.26
CA ALA A 185 15.88 8.28 0.55
C ALA A 185 15.73 8.20 -0.98
N MET A 186 15.63 6.99 -1.53
CA MET A 186 15.37 6.79 -2.97
C MET A 186 13.92 7.04 -3.37
N MET A 187 12.99 7.05 -2.39
CA MET A 187 11.56 7.23 -2.63
C MET A 187 11.15 8.70 -2.67
N VAL A 188 11.91 9.57 -2.03
CA VAL A 188 11.58 10.99 -1.86
C VAL A 188 11.74 11.74 -3.18
N GLY A 189 10.82 12.62 -3.51
CA GLY A 189 10.89 13.48 -4.69
C GLY A 189 12.05 14.49 -4.62
N PRO A 190 12.57 14.94 -5.75
CA PRO A 190 13.81 15.72 -5.81
C PRO A 190 13.72 17.10 -5.12
N LYS A 191 12.52 17.58 -4.85
CA LYS A 191 12.26 18.86 -4.17
C LYS A 191 11.79 18.69 -2.72
N GLU A 192 11.69 17.46 -2.26
CA GLU A 192 11.20 17.14 -0.93
C GLU A 192 12.36 17.03 0.06
N PRO A 193 12.24 17.61 1.27
CA PRO A 193 13.23 17.42 2.31
C PRO A 193 13.22 15.96 2.78
N PHE A 194 14.40 15.42 3.04
CA PHE A 194 14.56 14.11 3.66
C PHE A 194 15.01 14.30 5.10
N ASP A 195 14.12 14.08 6.05
CA ASP A 195 14.44 14.11 7.48
C ASP A 195 15.14 12.81 7.88
N LEU A 196 16.47 12.84 7.84
CA LEU A 196 17.32 11.68 8.12
C LEU A 196 17.08 11.11 9.52
N ASP A 197 16.93 11.97 10.54
CA ASP A 197 16.78 11.53 11.93
C ASP A 197 15.43 10.82 12.15
N SER A 198 14.36 11.39 11.64
CA SER A 198 13.02 10.77 11.67
C SER A 198 12.98 9.45 10.91
N LYS A 199 13.54 9.42 9.69
CA LYS A 199 13.56 8.19 8.86
C LYS A 199 14.45 7.11 9.50
N ARG A 200 15.56 7.47 10.12
CA ARG A 200 16.40 6.54 10.87
C ARG A 200 15.70 5.99 12.12
N ALA A 201 15.00 6.84 12.87
CA ALA A 201 14.23 6.40 14.02
C ALA A 201 13.12 5.41 13.61
N LEU A 202 12.42 5.70 12.49
CA LEU A 202 11.40 4.81 11.95
C LEU A 202 12.00 3.47 11.48
N ALA A 203 13.11 3.48 10.74
CA ALA A 203 13.80 2.27 10.29
C ALA A 203 14.34 1.43 11.48
N THR A 204 14.80 2.11 12.54
CA THR A 204 15.21 1.45 13.78
C THR A 204 14.03 0.75 14.46
N ARG A 205 12.90 1.46 14.62
CA ARG A 205 11.65 0.90 15.15
C ARG A 205 11.17 -0.27 14.32
N GLU A 206 11.21 -0.17 12.99
CA GLU A 206 10.83 -1.23 12.06
C GLU A 206 11.68 -2.49 12.28
N TYR A 207 13.00 -2.34 12.33
CA TYR A 207 13.91 -3.47 12.55
C TYR A 207 13.65 -4.15 13.90
N ASP A 208 13.62 -3.36 14.98
CA ASP A 208 13.55 -3.87 16.36
C ASP A 208 12.20 -4.55 16.68
N ARG A 209 11.11 -4.19 15.98
CA ARG A 209 9.80 -4.83 16.19
C ARG A 209 9.52 -6.03 15.29
N ALA A 210 10.33 -6.26 14.26
CA ALA A 210 10.11 -7.33 13.31
C ALA A 210 10.37 -8.71 13.93
N THR A 211 9.45 -9.65 13.74
CA THR A 211 9.66 -11.06 14.11
C THR A 211 10.68 -11.72 13.19
N ASN A 212 10.60 -11.43 11.88
CA ASN A 212 11.57 -11.83 10.87
C ASN A 212 11.74 -10.68 9.88
N TYR A 213 12.83 -9.90 10.04
CA TYR A 213 13.02 -8.69 9.24
C TYR A 213 13.23 -8.99 7.77
N ASP A 214 13.95 -10.06 7.44
CA ASP A 214 14.35 -10.35 6.06
C ASP A 214 13.19 -10.92 5.20
N ALA A 215 12.13 -11.43 5.82
CA ALA A 215 10.98 -11.97 5.11
C ALA A 215 10.23 -10.92 4.26
N ASN A 216 10.39 -9.63 4.56
CA ASN A 216 9.74 -8.54 3.83
C ASN A 216 10.05 -8.52 2.32
N GLU A 217 11.15 -9.14 1.88
CA GLU A 217 11.54 -9.26 0.47
C GLU A 217 10.58 -10.15 -0.32
N ASN A 218 9.84 -11.05 0.34
CA ASN A 218 8.84 -11.94 -0.28
C ASN A 218 7.71 -11.18 -0.97
N HIS A 219 7.40 -9.95 -0.55
CA HIS A 219 6.37 -9.12 -1.20
C HIS A 219 6.66 -8.88 -2.68
N SER A 220 7.92 -8.70 -3.07
CA SER A 220 8.30 -8.54 -4.48
C SER A 220 8.00 -9.79 -5.29
N LEU A 221 8.22 -10.97 -4.71
CA LEU A 221 7.90 -12.26 -5.34
C LEU A 221 6.38 -12.44 -5.44
N ALA A 222 5.63 -12.13 -4.37
CA ALA A 222 4.18 -12.21 -4.35
C ALA A 222 3.55 -11.31 -5.44
N ILE A 223 4.02 -10.07 -5.58
CA ILE A 223 3.57 -9.15 -6.64
C ILE A 223 3.85 -9.75 -8.03
N ALA A 224 5.05 -10.33 -8.22
CA ALA A 224 5.49 -10.84 -9.51
C ALA A 224 4.67 -12.03 -10.02
N ILE A 225 4.17 -12.89 -9.10
CA ILE A 225 3.36 -14.07 -9.47
C ILE A 225 1.84 -13.82 -9.41
N SER A 226 1.40 -12.60 -9.01
CA SER A 226 -0.03 -12.30 -8.87
C SER A 226 -0.71 -12.06 -10.22
N HIS A 227 -1.91 -12.61 -10.38
CA HIS A 227 -2.75 -12.45 -11.55
C HIS A 227 -4.11 -11.81 -11.19
N PRO A 228 -4.70 -11.02 -12.09
CA PRO A 228 -4.14 -10.56 -13.36
C PRO A 228 -3.05 -9.52 -13.12
N GLY A 229 -2.00 -9.54 -13.95
CA GLY A 229 -0.94 -8.53 -13.91
C GLY A 229 -1.43 -7.13 -14.25
N ASP A 230 -2.52 -7.01 -15.03
CA ASP A 230 -3.22 -5.77 -15.32
C ASP A 230 -4.67 -5.85 -14.81
N ARG A 231 -5.01 -5.01 -13.83
CA ARG A 231 -6.34 -4.99 -13.19
C ARG A 231 -7.33 -4.02 -13.83
N ARG A 232 -6.96 -3.29 -14.89
CA ARG A 232 -7.83 -2.28 -15.52
C ARG A 232 -9.16 -2.88 -16.01
N SER A 233 -9.15 -4.10 -16.52
CA SER A 233 -10.38 -4.78 -16.97
C SER A 233 -11.36 -5.05 -15.82
N LEU A 234 -10.87 -5.35 -14.63
CA LEU A 234 -11.66 -5.51 -13.40
C LEU A 234 -12.16 -4.15 -12.92
N LEU A 235 -11.27 -3.15 -12.87
CA LEU A 235 -11.54 -1.83 -12.31
C LEU A 235 -12.58 -1.03 -13.12
N LYS A 236 -12.70 -1.26 -14.42
CA LYS A 236 -13.76 -0.65 -15.25
C LYS A 236 -15.18 -1.01 -14.80
N LYS A 237 -15.34 -2.08 -14.03
CA LYS A 237 -16.64 -2.60 -13.57
C LYS A 237 -16.95 -2.23 -12.11
N VAL A 238 -16.01 -1.58 -11.44
CA VAL A 238 -16.15 -1.23 -10.03
C VAL A 238 -16.98 0.04 -9.88
N ASP A 239 -17.89 0.04 -8.91
CA ASP A 239 -18.75 1.18 -8.56
C ASP A 239 -18.45 1.77 -7.16
N VAL A 240 -17.22 1.56 -6.66
CA VAL A 240 -16.75 2.08 -5.37
C VAL A 240 -16.27 3.52 -5.53
N PRO A 241 -16.83 4.50 -4.80
CA PRO A 241 -16.31 5.87 -4.82
C PRO A 241 -14.82 5.87 -4.44
N THR A 242 -13.98 6.45 -5.30
CA THR A 242 -12.52 6.29 -5.23
C THR A 242 -11.80 7.63 -5.32
N LEU A 243 -10.84 7.84 -4.41
CA LEU A 243 -9.84 8.89 -4.47
C LEU A 243 -8.47 8.28 -4.82
N VAL A 244 -7.90 8.67 -5.95
CA VAL A 244 -6.52 8.37 -6.31
C VAL A 244 -5.63 9.52 -5.87
N VAL A 245 -4.54 9.24 -5.15
CA VAL A 245 -3.54 10.23 -4.72
C VAL A 245 -2.20 9.81 -5.30
N HIS A 246 -1.55 10.69 -6.10
CA HIS A 246 -0.32 10.31 -6.76
C HIS A 246 0.66 11.49 -6.91
N GLY A 247 1.96 11.20 -6.70
CA GLY A 247 3.04 12.17 -6.81
C GLY A 247 3.53 12.33 -8.25
N THR A 248 3.78 13.57 -8.68
CA THR A 248 4.27 13.82 -10.05
C THR A 248 5.71 13.38 -10.29
N ASN A 249 6.47 13.13 -9.22
CA ASN A 249 7.87 12.69 -9.26
C ASN A 249 8.06 11.29 -8.68
N ASP A 250 6.99 10.46 -8.65
CA ASP A 250 7.11 9.06 -8.19
C ASP A 250 8.09 8.30 -9.11
N PRO A 251 9.24 7.84 -8.56
CA PRO A 251 10.26 7.19 -9.38
C PRO A 251 10.01 5.70 -9.60
N ILE A 252 9.10 5.09 -8.84
CA ILE A 252 8.79 3.65 -8.89
C ILE A 252 7.58 3.40 -9.76
N LEU A 253 6.51 4.13 -9.49
CA LEU A 253 5.25 4.06 -10.20
C LEU A 253 4.96 5.45 -10.77
N PRO A 254 5.52 5.80 -11.94
CA PRO A 254 5.42 7.15 -12.50
C PRO A 254 3.98 7.67 -12.56
N TYR A 255 3.80 8.97 -12.49
CA TYR A 255 2.52 9.67 -12.42
C TYR A 255 1.42 9.15 -13.38
N PRO A 256 1.73 8.73 -14.64
CA PRO A 256 0.73 8.13 -15.53
C PRO A 256 -0.03 6.92 -14.93
N HIS A 257 0.54 6.20 -13.95
CA HIS A 257 -0.17 5.11 -13.26
C HIS A 257 -1.36 5.62 -12.44
N GLY A 258 -1.19 6.75 -11.74
CA GLY A 258 -2.27 7.41 -11.01
C GLY A 258 -3.36 7.95 -11.95
N VAL A 259 -2.95 8.55 -13.08
CA VAL A 259 -3.88 9.01 -14.13
C VAL A 259 -4.69 7.83 -14.68
N ALA A 260 -4.01 6.73 -15.03
CA ALA A 260 -4.66 5.54 -15.57
C ALA A 260 -5.67 4.92 -14.59
N LEU A 261 -5.40 4.93 -13.28
CA LEU A 261 -6.36 4.48 -12.27
C LEU A 261 -7.60 5.37 -12.25
N ALA A 262 -7.40 6.70 -12.21
CA ALA A 262 -8.51 7.64 -12.17
C ALA A 262 -9.39 7.62 -13.44
N GLU A 263 -8.79 7.39 -14.60
CA GLU A 263 -9.51 7.23 -15.87
C GLU A 263 -10.21 5.89 -16.01
N THR A 264 -9.65 4.83 -15.38
CA THR A 264 -10.19 3.47 -15.47
C THR A 264 -11.37 3.25 -14.54
N ILE A 265 -11.30 3.77 -13.30
CA ILE A 265 -12.32 3.52 -12.28
C ILE A 265 -13.47 4.52 -12.45
N PRO A 266 -14.71 4.06 -12.69
CA PRO A 266 -15.84 4.96 -12.88
C PRO A 266 -16.04 5.90 -11.69
N GLY A 267 -16.08 7.21 -11.96
CA GLY A 267 -16.30 8.23 -10.93
C GLY A 267 -15.13 8.48 -9.98
N ALA A 268 -13.96 7.89 -10.23
CA ALA A 268 -12.78 8.20 -9.43
C ALA A 268 -12.31 9.65 -9.64
N THR A 269 -11.72 10.21 -8.59
CA THR A 269 -11.07 11.52 -8.63
C THR A 269 -9.57 11.37 -8.41
N LEU A 270 -8.76 12.17 -9.13
CA LEU A 270 -7.31 12.21 -8.97
C LEU A 270 -6.90 13.44 -8.17
N HIS A 271 -6.15 13.23 -7.11
CA HIS A 271 -5.45 14.28 -6.38
C HIS A 271 -3.95 14.19 -6.65
N THR A 272 -3.43 15.19 -7.33
CA THR A 272 -2.03 15.28 -7.71
C THR A 272 -1.21 15.94 -6.61
N LEU A 273 -0.12 15.30 -6.20
CA LEU A 273 0.86 15.85 -5.29
C LEU A 273 2.07 16.31 -6.08
N GLU A 274 2.18 17.63 -6.28
CA GLU A 274 3.23 18.22 -7.13
C GLU A 274 4.63 18.10 -6.51
N GLY A 275 5.55 17.48 -7.24
CA GLY A 275 6.94 17.29 -6.82
C GLY A 275 7.17 16.12 -5.87
N VAL A 276 6.12 15.43 -5.45
CA VAL A 276 6.15 14.30 -4.51
C VAL A 276 6.64 13.03 -5.19
N GLY A 277 7.51 12.29 -4.51
CA GLY A 277 7.99 10.97 -4.91
C GLY A 277 7.05 9.83 -4.51
N HIS A 278 7.64 8.70 -4.13
CA HIS A 278 6.91 7.52 -3.64
C HIS A 278 6.85 7.49 -2.09
N ASP A 279 6.79 8.67 -1.47
CA ASP A 279 6.70 8.85 -0.01
C ASP A 279 5.47 9.71 0.33
N PHE A 280 4.69 9.25 1.29
CA PHE A 280 3.53 9.96 1.81
C PHE A 280 3.85 10.50 3.20
N ASP A 281 4.18 11.77 3.28
CA ASP A 281 4.63 12.42 4.50
C ASP A 281 3.65 13.46 5.06
N GLU A 282 3.96 13.97 6.24
CA GLU A 282 3.08 14.83 7.03
C GLU A 282 2.70 16.16 6.37
N ARG A 283 3.47 16.65 5.41
CA ARG A 283 3.15 17.88 4.64
C ARG A 283 1.85 17.76 3.85
N HIS A 284 1.44 16.53 3.54
CA HIS A 284 0.26 16.23 2.72
C HIS A 284 -0.91 15.71 3.54
N PHE A 285 -0.73 15.44 4.85
CA PHE A 285 -1.76 14.79 5.67
C PHE A 285 -3.03 15.61 5.78
N ASP A 286 -2.95 16.94 5.93
CA ASP A 286 -4.14 17.78 6.08
C ASP A 286 -5.01 17.77 4.81
N ASP A 287 -4.43 18.07 3.66
CA ASP A 287 -5.16 18.12 2.38
C ASP A 287 -5.71 16.74 2.00
N VAL A 288 -4.89 15.70 2.09
CA VAL A 288 -5.30 14.33 1.75
C VAL A 288 -6.39 13.83 2.71
N THR A 289 -6.26 14.10 4.03
CA THR A 289 -7.28 13.73 5.01
C THR A 289 -8.60 14.43 4.70
N GLN A 290 -8.58 15.73 4.40
CA GLN A 290 -9.80 16.48 4.06
C GLN A 290 -10.52 15.86 2.85
N ARG A 291 -9.78 15.48 1.80
CA ARG A 291 -10.34 14.84 0.60
C ARG A 291 -10.89 13.44 0.88
N LEU A 292 -10.16 12.64 1.67
CA LEU A 292 -10.64 11.33 2.11
C LEU A 292 -11.95 11.45 2.89
N LEU A 293 -12.03 12.38 3.84
CA LEU A 293 -13.22 12.59 4.65
C LEU A 293 -14.39 13.08 3.79
N ALA A 294 -14.12 13.98 2.83
CA ALA A 294 -15.15 14.42 1.88
C ALA A 294 -15.72 13.23 1.10
N LEU A 295 -14.85 12.36 0.56
CA LEU A 295 -15.26 11.12 -0.13
C LEU A 295 -16.03 10.19 0.80
N GLN A 296 -15.52 9.92 2.00
CA GLN A 296 -16.15 9.00 2.96
C GLN A 296 -17.54 9.45 3.40
N ASN A 297 -17.78 10.75 3.44
CA ASN A 297 -19.07 11.31 3.83
C ASN A 297 -20.12 11.26 2.70
N THR A 298 -19.75 10.84 1.48
CA THR A 298 -20.73 10.64 0.39
C THR A 298 -21.48 9.32 0.52
N VAL A 299 -20.98 8.39 1.33
CA VAL A 299 -21.59 7.08 1.59
C VAL A 299 -21.80 6.96 3.10
N GLY A 300 -23.06 6.85 3.51
CA GLY A 300 -23.47 6.81 4.91
C GLY A 300 -23.03 5.56 5.66
#